data_26b9338c95b4f0bab86456a3de1040ca
#
_entry.id   26b9338c95b4f0bab86456a3de1040ca
#
_cell.length_a   1.000
_cell.length_b   1.000
_cell.length_c   1.000
_cell.angle_alpha   90.00
_cell.angle_beta   90.00
_cell.angle_gamma   90.00
#
_symmetry.space_group_name_H-M   'P 1'
#
loop_
_entity.id
_entity.type
_entity.pdbx_description
1 polymer ?
#
loop_
_entity_poly.entity_id
_entity_poly.type
_entity_poly.pdbx_seq_one_letter_code
_entity_poly.pdbx_strand_id
1 'polypeptide(L)'
;MGGRQATARRPRAAEPADLEGREIVIEPGGCTGWHYHRVQLMAVVKSGTLTRILHDNTVEVHRTGTSFVEPEGIRHIHLGRNLGTEPVVLYVTCDALPEGAPFSIPTPAPPGAAACACPGRAP
;
A
#
# COMPACT_ATOMS: atom_id res chain seq x y z
N MET A 1 -13.29 -13.43 33.57
CA MET A 1 -13.23 -13.24 32.94
C MET A 1 -13.22 -12.83 32.71
N GLY A 2 -13.08 -12.81 33.24
CA GLY A 2 -12.85 -12.58 32.66
C GLY A 2 -12.71 -12.01 32.51
N GLY A 3 -12.54 -12.07 32.88
CA GLY A 3 -12.29 -11.78 32.25
C GLY A 3 -12.15 -11.11 32.21
N ARG A 4 -11.84 -11.26 32.57
CA ARG A 4 -11.60 -10.78 32.08
C ARG A 4 -11.23 -10.27 32.09
N GLN A 5 -10.97 -10.39 32.31
CA GLN A 5 -10.57 -10.02 31.80
C GLN A 5 -10.05 -9.53 31.67
N ALA A 6 -9.78 -9.81 32.20
CA ALA A 6 -9.36 -9.55 31.69
C ALA A 6 -9.05 -8.91 31.30
N THR A 7 -8.85 -8.93 31.56
CA THR A 7 -8.75 -8.49 30.85
C THR A 7 -8.28 -7.94 30.47
N ALA A 8 -8.19 -8.42 30.65
CA ALA A 8 -7.88 -8.18 30.03
C ALA A 8 -7.67 -7.23 29.69
N ARG A 9 -7.43 -7.15 29.81
CA ARG A 9 -7.36 -6.25 29.22
C ARG A 9 -7.26 -6.33 27.96
N ARG A 10 -7.78 -6.18 27.73
CA ARG A 10 -7.77 -6.35 26.39
C ARG A 10 -6.80 -5.49 25.69
N PRO A 11 -6.27 -5.97 24.60
CA PRO A 11 -5.30 -5.21 23.84
C PRO A 11 -5.87 -3.88 23.40
N ARG A 12 -4.99 -2.91 23.29
CA ARG A 12 -5.38 -1.60 22.89
C ARG A 12 -5.15 -1.36 21.41
N ALA A 13 -4.61 -2.35 20.69
CA ALA A 13 -4.26 -2.17 19.29
C ALA A 13 -5.47 -1.88 18.41
N ALA A 14 -6.67 -2.20 18.88
CA ALA A 14 -7.87 -1.97 18.09
C ALA A 14 -8.44 -0.57 18.25
N GLU A 15 -7.84 0.27 19.07
CA GLU A 15 -8.37 1.61 19.27
C GLU A 15 -8.17 2.44 18.02
N PRO A 16 -9.20 3.20 17.61
CA PRO A 16 -9.08 3.99 16.38
C PRO A 16 -7.91 4.97 16.38
N ALA A 17 -7.51 5.48 17.55
CA ALA A 17 -6.40 6.44 17.63
C ALA A 17 -5.07 5.82 17.23
N ASP A 18 -4.97 4.49 17.22
CA ASP A 18 -3.73 3.80 16.87
C ASP A 18 -3.64 3.46 15.39
N LEU A 19 -4.62 3.85 14.61
CA LEU A 19 -4.66 3.52 13.19
C LEU A 19 -4.70 4.79 12.36
N GLU A 20 -4.13 4.70 11.17
CA GLU A 20 -4.23 5.74 10.16
C GLU A 20 -4.90 5.19 8.93
N GLY A 21 -5.77 6.00 8.34
CA GLY A 21 -6.40 5.67 7.08
C GLY A 21 -6.09 6.73 6.05
N ARG A 22 -5.92 6.32 4.81
CA ARG A 22 -5.63 7.22 3.69
C ARG A 22 -6.40 6.80 2.47
N GLU A 23 -6.75 7.80 1.68
CA GLU A 23 -7.25 7.55 0.35
C GLU A 23 -6.16 7.92 -0.63
N ILE A 24 -5.88 7.03 -1.57
CA ILE A 24 -4.84 7.22 -2.58
C ILE A 24 -5.50 7.13 -3.93
N VAL A 25 -5.22 8.13 -4.78
CA VAL A 25 -5.79 8.17 -6.13
C VAL A 25 -4.65 8.07 -7.13
N ILE A 26 -4.79 7.16 -8.10
CA ILE A 26 -3.84 7.03 -9.19
C ILE A 26 -4.63 7.28 -10.47
N GLU A 27 -4.33 8.40 -11.12
CA GLU A 27 -5.04 8.76 -12.35
C GLU A 27 -4.66 7.80 -13.48
N PRO A 28 -5.51 7.70 -14.52
CA PRO A 28 -5.17 6.88 -15.68
C PRO A 28 -3.79 7.23 -16.22
N GLY A 29 -2.97 6.22 -16.45
CA GLY A 29 -1.59 6.40 -16.88
C GLY A 29 -0.62 6.71 -15.77
N GLY A 30 -1.10 6.90 -14.53
CA GLY A 30 -0.26 7.23 -13.41
C GLY A 30 0.45 6.02 -12.81
N CYS A 31 1.45 6.32 -12.01
CA CYS A 31 2.28 5.31 -11.35
C CYS A 31 2.82 5.89 -10.05
N THR A 32 2.86 5.08 -9.00
CA THR A 32 3.38 5.54 -7.71
C THR A 32 4.89 5.64 -7.68
N GLY A 33 5.59 4.95 -8.60
CA GLY A 33 7.02 4.76 -8.49
C GLY A 33 7.34 3.64 -7.50
N TRP A 34 8.57 3.15 -7.56
CA TRP A 34 9.04 2.10 -6.66
C TRP A 34 9.20 2.67 -5.26
N HIS A 35 8.67 1.95 -4.27
CA HIS A 35 8.71 2.41 -2.88
C HIS A 35 8.46 1.23 -1.95
N TYR A 36 8.62 1.50 -0.65
CA TYR A 36 8.24 0.56 0.40
C TYR A 36 7.66 1.35 1.58
N HIS A 37 7.11 0.62 2.53
CA HIS A 37 6.49 1.22 3.72
C HIS A 37 7.17 0.73 4.98
N ARG A 38 7.21 1.57 6.00
CA ARG A 38 7.80 1.20 7.28
C ARG A 38 6.87 0.34 8.11
N VAL A 39 5.58 0.36 7.81
CA VAL A 39 4.57 -0.42 8.53
C VAL A 39 3.77 -1.19 7.51
N GLN A 40 3.18 -2.29 7.96
CA GLN A 40 2.31 -3.08 7.10
C GLN A 40 1.04 -2.31 6.79
N LEU A 41 0.58 -2.42 5.57
CA LEU A 41 -0.67 -1.80 5.13
C LEU A 41 -1.69 -2.86 4.78
N MET A 42 -2.95 -2.50 4.98
CA MET A 42 -4.07 -3.18 4.37
C MET A 42 -4.72 -2.24 3.40
N ALA A 43 -5.00 -2.72 2.21
CA ALA A 43 -5.56 -1.88 1.15
C ALA A 43 -6.79 -2.53 0.55
N VAL A 44 -7.74 -1.70 0.14
CA VAL A 44 -8.88 -2.15 -0.64
C VAL A 44 -9.00 -1.24 -1.86
N VAL A 45 -9.33 -1.82 -3.00
CA VAL A 45 -9.57 -1.06 -4.23
C VAL A 45 -11.02 -0.61 -4.22
N LYS A 46 -11.23 0.68 -4.02
CA LYS A 46 -12.58 1.25 -3.97
C LYS A 46 -13.14 1.45 -5.35
N SER A 47 -12.32 1.82 -6.32
CA SER A 47 -12.74 1.93 -7.71
C SER A 47 -11.52 1.80 -8.61
N GLY A 48 -11.79 1.47 -9.88
CA GLY A 48 -10.75 1.23 -10.86
C GLY A 48 -10.11 -0.15 -10.70
N THR A 49 -9.04 -0.36 -11.42
CA THR A 49 -8.28 -1.60 -11.40
C THR A 49 -6.81 -1.26 -11.22
N LEU A 50 -6.24 -1.75 -10.13
CA LEU A 50 -4.85 -1.48 -9.81
C LEU A 50 -3.96 -2.59 -10.35
N THR A 51 -2.87 -2.21 -11.00
CA THR A 51 -1.81 -3.15 -11.37
C THR A 51 -0.63 -2.91 -10.43
N ARG A 52 -0.19 -3.94 -9.73
CA ARG A 52 0.97 -3.87 -8.85
C ARG A 52 2.10 -4.69 -9.44
N ILE A 53 3.31 -4.18 -9.29
CA ILE A 53 4.51 -4.93 -9.63
C ILE A 53 5.35 -5.03 -8.37
N LEU A 54 5.73 -6.25 -8.02
CA LEU A 54 6.40 -6.54 -6.75
C LEU A 54 7.91 -6.60 -6.95
N HIS A 55 8.62 -6.75 -5.84
CA HIS A 55 10.08 -6.74 -5.83
C HIS A 55 10.72 -7.83 -6.68
N ASP A 56 9.99 -8.90 -6.92
CA ASP A 56 10.47 -10.02 -7.76
C ASP A 56 9.89 -9.97 -9.17
N ASN A 57 9.32 -8.83 -9.55
CA ASN A 57 8.70 -8.58 -10.84
C ASN A 57 7.38 -9.34 -11.07
N THR A 58 6.82 -9.92 -10.01
CA THR A 58 5.47 -10.47 -10.08
C THR A 58 4.48 -9.35 -10.35
N VAL A 59 3.57 -9.57 -11.28
CA VAL A 59 2.52 -8.61 -11.61
C VAL A 59 1.22 -9.12 -11.03
N GLU A 60 0.53 -8.23 -10.28
CA GLU A 60 -0.78 -8.53 -9.72
C GLU A 60 -1.79 -7.53 -10.24
N VAL A 61 -3.00 -7.99 -10.47
CA VAL A 61 -4.10 -7.12 -10.90
C VAL A 61 -5.20 -7.22 -9.85
N HIS A 62 -5.56 -6.09 -9.29
CA HIS A 62 -6.57 -6.01 -8.24
C HIS A 62 -7.73 -5.17 -8.73
N ARG A 63 -8.89 -5.80 -8.83
CA ARG A 63 -10.10 -5.13 -9.31
C ARG A 63 -10.84 -4.49 -8.15
N THR A 64 -11.77 -3.62 -8.50
CA THR A 64 -12.64 -2.98 -7.50
C THR A 64 -13.24 -4.02 -6.56
N GLY A 65 -13.16 -3.72 -5.26
CA GLY A 65 -13.69 -4.58 -4.22
C GLY A 65 -12.71 -5.58 -3.66
N THR A 66 -11.52 -5.73 -4.26
CA THR A 66 -10.52 -6.65 -3.73
C THR A 66 -9.64 -5.94 -2.71
N SER A 67 -9.05 -6.74 -1.84
CA SER A 67 -8.15 -6.23 -0.81
C SER A 67 -6.85 -7.01 -0.84
N PHE A 68 -5.81 -6.38 -0.30
CA PHE A 68 -4.50 -7.02 -0.23
C PHE A 68 -3.72 -6.41 0.92
N VAL A 69 -2.67 -7.12 1.33
CA VAL A 69 -1.77 -6.69 2.38
C VAL A 69 -0.44 -6.34 1.73
N GLU A 70 0.15 -5.22 2.15
CA GLU A 70 1.51 -4.85 1.76
C GLU A 70 2.39 -4.99 2.98
N PRO A 71 3.25 -6.01 3.03
CA PRO A 71 4.17 -6.17 4.15
C PRO A 71 5.13 -5.01 4.24
N GLU A 72 5.62 -4.76 5.44
CA GLU A 72 6.56 -3.69 5.68
C GLU A 72 7.97 -4.05 5.25
N GLY A 73 8.77 -3.02 4.98
CA GLY A 73 10.20 -3.17 4.84
C GLY A 73 10.71 -3.16 3.42
N ILE A 74 12.02 -2.95 3.32
CA ILE A 74 12.70 -2.79 2.03
C ILE A 74 12.70 -4.06 1.20
N ARG A 75 12.39 -5.21 1.79
CA ARG A 75 12.28 -6.45 1.03
C ARG A 75 10.98 -6.53 0.25
N HIS A 76 10.06 -5.60 0.48
CA HIS A 76 8.75 -5.59 -0.16
C HIS A 76 8.55 -4.34 -0.99
N ILE A 77 9.59 -3.98 -1.74
CA ILE A 77 9.53 -2.89 -2.70
C ILE A 77 8.47 -3.22 -3.75
N HIS A 78 7.67 -2.23 -4.09
CA HIS A 78 6.61 -2.44 -5.07
C HIS A 78 6.25 -1.11 -5.73
N LEU A 79 5.47 -1.20 -6.80
CA LEU A 79 4.82 -0.03 -7.38
C LEU A 79 3.40 -0.36 -7.74
N GLY A 80 2.58 0.68 -7.85
CA GLY A 80 1.22 0.58 -8.34
C GLY A 80 1.05 1.48 -9.53
N ARG A 81 0.30 1.02 -10.53
CA ARG A 81 0.04 1.80 -11.72
C ARG A 81 -1.37 1.60 -12.19
N ASN A 82 -1.85 2.57 -12.92
CA ASN A 82 -3.18 2.54 -13.48
C ASN A 82 -3.10 2.40 -14.99
N LEU A 83 -3.38 1.20 -15.48
CA LEU A 83 -3.38 0.91 -16.91
C LEU A 83 -4.75 1.07 -17.54
N GLY A 84 -5.74 1.45 -16.74
CA GLY A 84 -7.10 1.60 -17.21
C GLY A 84 -7.43 3.02 -17.64
N THR A 85 -8.73 3.27 -17.83
CA THR A 85 -9.22 4.56 -18.28
C THR A 85 -9.94 5.34 -17.19
N GLU A 86 -10.09 4.75 -16.00
CA GLU A 86 -10.72 5.40 -14.86
C GLU A 86 -9.71 5.53 -13.74
N PRO A 87 -9.87 6.52 -12.85
CA PRO A 87 -8.98 6.62 -11.70
C PRO A 87 -9.04 5.36 -10.85
N VAL A 88 -7.89 4.97 -10.31
CA VAL A 88 -7.83 3.96 -9.26
C VAL A 88 -7.93 4.69 -7.93
N VAL A 89 -8.85 4.26 -7.09
CA VAL A 89 -8.98 4.81 -5.74
C VAL A 89 -8.76 3.68 -4.76
N LEU A 90 -7.75 3.85 -3.92
CA LEU A 90 -7.42 2.89 -2.87
C LEU A 90 -7.74 3.49 -1.54
N TYR A 91 -8.22 2.67 -0.64
CA TYR A 91 -8.31 3.03 0.76
C TYR A 91 -7.35 2.14 1.53
N VAL A 92 -6.41 2.74 2.24
CA VAL A 92 -5.39 1.97 2.96
C VAL A 92 -5.44 2.31 4.44
N THR A 93 -5.16 1.31 5.26
CA THR A 93 -5.04 1.49 6.70
C THR A 93 -3.71 0.89 7.15
N CYS A 94 -3.13 1.50 8.16
CA CYS A 94 -1.89 1.02 8.76
C CYS A 94 -1.84 1.46 10.22
N ASP A 95 -0.91 0.90 10.97
CA ASP A 95 -0.63 1.41 12.30
C ASP A 95 -0.15 2.85 12.20
N ALA A 96 -0.44 3.63 13.21
CA ALA A 96 -0.05 5.03 13.22
C ALA A 96 1.47 5.15 13.09
N LEU A 97 1.89 6.04 12.20
CA LEU A 97 3.30 6.30 11.99
C LEU A 97 3.81 7.27 13.05
N PRO A 98 5.10 7.16 13.42
CA PRO A 98 5.69 8.18 14.26
C PRO A 98 5.56 9.55 13.61
N GLU A 99 5.46 10.57 14.45
CA GLU A 99 5.35 11.93 13.96
C GLU A 99 6.51 12.26 13.03
N GLY A 100 6.20 12.80 11.85
CA GLY A 100 7.21 13.17 10.88
C GLY A 100 7.70 12.03 10.01
N ALA A 101 7.27 10.79 10.27
CA ALA A 101 7.70 9.67 9.43
C ALA A 101 6.93 9.67 8.11
N PRO A 102 7.60 9.42 6.99
CA PRO A 102 6.92 9.37 5.71
C PRO A 102 6.06 8.12 5.58
N PHE A 103 4.93 8.27 4.89
CA PHE A 103 4.05 7.15 4.63
C PHE A 103 4.71 6.11 3.72
N SER A 104 5.41 6.56 2.69
CA SER A 104 6.13 5.67 1.79
C SER A 104 7.53 6.21 1.55
N ILE A 105 8.44 5.31 1.23
CA ILE A 105 9.86 5.65 1.05
C ILE A 105 10.23 5.29 -0.38
N PRO A 106 10.51 6.30 -1.23
CA PRO A 106 10.94 6.05 -2.60
C PRO A 106 12.25 5.28 -2.62
N THR A 107 12.40 4.42 -3.61
CA THR A 107 13.59 3.59 -3.72
C THR A 107 13.87 3.31 -5.19
N PRO A 108 15.11 2.97 -5.55
CA PRO A 108 15.39 2.53 -6.90
C PRO A 108 14.63 1.24 -7.23
N ALA A 109 14.42 1.01 -8.52
CA ALA A 109 13.79 -0.21 -8.98
C ALA A 109 14.60 -1.43 -8.57
N PRO A 110 13.93 -2.55 -8.29
CA PRO A 110 14.66 -3.78 -7.99
C PRO A 110 15.35 -4.32 -9.23
N PRO A 111 16.34 -5.21 -9.05
CA PRO A 111 17.01 -5.83 -10.20
C PRO A 111 16.00 -6.50 -11.12
N GLY A 112 16.22 -6.34 -12.43
CA GLY A 112 15.37 -6.98 -13.42
C GLY A 112 14.09 -6.26 -13.73
N ALA A 113 13.83 -5.11 -13.10
CA ALA A 113 12.62 -4.36 -13.37
C ALA A 113 12.63 -3.83 -14.80
N ALA A 114 11.44 -3.87 -15.43
CA ALA A 114 11.30 -3.33 -16.77
C ALA A 114 11.46 -1.83 -16.75
N ALA A 115 12.15 -1.27 -17.75
CA ALA A 115 12.35 0.19 -17.81
C ALA A 115 11.03 0.94 -17.96
N CYS A 116 10.02 0.31 -18.53
CA CYS A 116 8.72 0.94 -18.77
C CYS A 116 7.72 0.68 -17.67
N ALA A 117 8.15 0.13 -16.52
CA ALA A 117 7.21 -0.18 -15.44
C ALA A 117 6.44 1.06 -14.98
N CYS A 118 7.04 2.24 -15.06
CA CYS A 118 6.37 3.50 -14.76
C CYS A 118 6.57 4.47 -15.93
N PRO A 119 5.94 4.22 -17.07
CA PRO A 119 6.06 5.15 -18.19
C PRO A 119 5.47 6.49 -17.79
N GLY A 120 6.06 7.56 -18.21
CA GLY A 120 5.61 8.89 -17.87
C GLY A 120 6.25 9.46 -16.62
N ARG A 121 7.02 8.68 -15.88
CA ARG A 121 7.80 9.23 -14.79
C ARG A 121 9.21 9.49 -15.28
N ALA A 122 9.70 10.67 -14.93
CA ALA A 122 11.06 11.03 -15.30
C ALA A 122 12.04 10.08 -14.63
N PRO A 123 13.06 9.68 -15.33
CA PRO A 123 14.09 8.85 -14.74
C PRO A 123 14.81 9.57 -13.62
#